data_070015a21d311279fd36daa512b233c1
#
_entry.id   070015a21d311279fd36daa512b233c1
#
_cell.length_a   1.000
_cell.length_b   1.000
_cell.length_c   1.000
_cell.angle_alpha   90.00
_cell.angle_beta   90.00
_cell.angle_gamma   90.00
#
_symmetry.space_group_name_H-M   'P 1'
#
loop_
_entity.id
_entity.type
_entity.pdbx_description
1 polymer ?
#
loop_
_entity_poly.entity_id
_entity_poly.type
_entity_poly.pdbx_seq_one_letter_code
_entity_poly.pdbx_strand_id
1 'polypeptide(L)'
;MPKPSSGIYKITNLKNGKIYVGQSQNIYKRREQHFVALRRGSHENHEMQKDYAADWRYFRWDPIEFCPLSKLNEREHFWIQELNSMAPHGYNLDWVPYARKTKAELQKRRRVKHYHKTR
;
A
#
# COMPACT_ATOMS: atom_id res chain seq x y z
N MET A 1 -21.44 13.96 -13.18
CA MET A 1 -20.12 13.34 -13.33
C MET A 1 -19.57 12.93 -12.00
N PRO A 2 -19.22 11.68 -11.87
CA PRO A 2 -18.56 11.28 -10.65
C PRO A 2 -17.20 11.94 -10.58
N LYS A 3 -16.80 12.27 -9.40
CA LYS A 3 -15.48 12.84 -9.21
C LYS A 3 -14.43 11.79 -9.41
N PRO A 4 -13.29 12.16 -9.96
CA PRO A 4 -12.19 11.20 -10.00
C PRO A 4 -11.84 10.81 -8.58
N SER A 5 -11.59 9.54 -8.38
CA SER A 5 -11.14 9.07 -7.10
C SER A 5 -9.79 8.36 -7.20
N SER A 6 -9.05 8.66 -8.28
CA SER A 6 -7.68 8.17 -8.36
C SER A 6 -6.81 9.00 -7.43
N GLY A 7 -5.92 8.33 -6.74
CA GLY A 7 -5.08 9.06 -5.81
C GLY A 7 -4.29 8.15 -4.89
N ILE A 8 -3.81 8.76 -3.84
CA ILE A 8 -2.95 8.14 -2.85
C ILE A 8 -3.70 8.10 -1.51
N TYR A 9 -3.55 7.00 -0.80
CA TYR A 9 -4.18 6.82 0.50
C TYR A 9 -3.17 6.23 1.47
N LYS A 10 -3.54 6.20 2.75
CA LYS A 10 -2.72 5.54 3.74
C LYS A 10 -3.58 4.72 4.69
N ILE A 11 -2.99 3.68 5.23
CA ILE A 11 -3.55 2.92 6.33
C ILE A 11 -2.58 3.07 7.48
N THR A 12 -3.08 3.54 8.61
CA THR A 12 -2.25 3.82 9.79
C THR A 12 -2.64 2.90 10.93
N ASN A 13 -1.64 2.29 11.56
CA ASN A 13 -1.86 1.60 12.81
C ASN A 13 -1.48 2.57 13.92
N LEU A 14 -2.49 3.12 14.58
CA LEU A 14 -2.26 4.13 15.61
C LEU A 14 -1.54 3.59 16.83
N LYS A 15 -1.52 2.27 16.99
CA LYS A 15 -0.86 1.68 18.15
C LYS A 15 0.65 1.76 18.06
N ASN A 16 1.22 1.55 16.87
CA ASN A 16 2.67 1.58 16.70
C ASN A 16 3.14 2.65 15.72
N GLY A 17 2.22 3.38 15.10
CA GLY A 17 2.55 4.45 14.19
C GLY A 17 2.93 4.02 12.79
N LYS A 18 2.91 2.73 12.50
CA LYS A 18 3.28 2.27 11.16
C LYS A 18 2.23 2.62 10.13
N ILE A 19 2.69 2.97 8.93
CA ILE A 19 1.82 3.41 7.86
C ILE A 19 2.08 2.57 6.61
N TYR A 20 1.01 2.29 5.89
CA TYR A 20 1.05 1.73 4.55
C TYR A 20 0.52 2.79 3.59
N VAL A 21 1.30 3.13 2.58
CA VAL A 21 0.88 4.08 1.55
C VAL A 21 0.55 3.30 0.28
N GLY A 22 -0.56 3.63 -0.35
CA GLY A 22 -0.96 2.95 -1.57
C GLY A 22 -1.55 3.90 -2.59
N GLN A 23 -1.76 3.38 -3.79
CA GLN A 23 -2.38 4.12 -4.87
C GLN A 23 -3.50 3.32 -5.49
N SER A 24 -4.45 4.01 -6.09
CA SER A 24 -5.51 3.33 -6.82
C SER A 24 -6.21 4.27 -7.77
N GLN A 25 -6.78 3.72 -8.83
CA GLN A 25 -7.67 4.47 -9.71
C GLN A 25 -8.95 4.84 -8.97
N ASN A 26 -9.29 4.07 -7.95
CA ASN A 26 -10.47 4.34 -7.13
C ASN A 26 -10.10 3.96 -5.71
N ILE A 27 -9.66 4.96 -4.94
CA ILE A 27 -9.13 4.69 -3.61
C ILE A 27 -10.20 4.18 -2.64
N TYR A 28 -11.46 4.52 -2.86
CA TYR A 28 -12.52 4.06 -1.96
C TYR A 28 -12.84 2.58 -2.19
N LYS A 29 -12.80 2.16 -3.43
CA LYS A 29 -12.96 0.75 -3.73
C LYS A 29 -11.77 -0.05 -3.18
N ARG A 30 -10.58 0.51 -3.32
CA ARG A 30 -9.38 -0.13 -2.81
C ARG A 30 -9.41 -0.24 -1.29
N ARG A 31 -9.96 0.77 -0.62
CA ARG A 31 -10.15 0.72 0.82
C ARG A 31 -10.96 -0.51 1.22
N GLU A 32 -12.08 -0.74 0.53
CA GLU A 32 -12.91 -1.90 0.81
C GLU A 32 -12.14 -3.20 0.62
N GLN A 33 -11.39 -3.29 -0.47
CA GLN A 33 -10.61 -4.47 -0.76
C GLN A 33 -9.59 -4.75 0.34
N HIS A 34 -8.92 -3.72 0.82
CA HIS A 34 -7.97 -3.88 1.91
C HIS A 34 -8.62 -4.44 3.17
N PHE A 35 -9.74 -3.84 3.57
CA PHE A 35 -10.34 -4.26 4.83
C PHE A 35 -11.05 -5.60 4.73
N VAL A 36 -11.59 -5.95 3.58
CA VAL A 36 -12.12 -7.30 3.38
C VAL A 36 -10.99 -8.31 3.56
N ALA A 37 -9.84 -8.06 2.92
CA ALA A 37 -8.71 -8.98 3.03
C ALA A 37 -8.18 -9.07 4.47
N LEU A 38 -8.08 -7.92 5.15
CA LEU A 38 -7.60 -7.90 6.52
C LEU A 38 -8.55 -8.66 7.46
N ARG A 39 -9.84 -8.47 7.29
CA ARG A 39 -10.82 -9.16 8.13
C ARG A 39 -10.81 -10.66 7.87
N ARG A 40 -10.51 -11.08 6.65
CA ARG A 40 -10.45 -12.49 6.30
C ARG A 40 -9.11 -13.15 6.63
N GLY A 41 -8.12 -12.36 7.00
CA GLY A 41 -6.80 -12.89 7.28
C GLY A 41 -6.00 -13.22 6.04
N SER A 42 -6.34 -12.61 4.91
CA SER A 42 -5.72 -12.94 3.62
C SER A 42 -5.00 -11.77 2.95
N HIS A 43 -4.64 -10.76 3.71
CA HIS A 43 -3.97 -9.60 3.12
C HIS A 43 -2.55 -9.94 2.69
N GLU A 44 -2.14 -9.40 1.55
CA GLU A 44 -0.82 -9.65 1.01
C GLU A 44 0.32 -9.12 1.87
N ASN A 45 0.07 -8.02 2.57
CA ASN A 45 1.08 -7.45 3.44
C ASN A 45 1.01 -8.16 4.78
N HIS A 46 1.92 -9.10 4.99
CA HIS A 46 1.86 -9.98 6.15
C HIS A 46 2.07 -9.28 7.47
N GLU A 47 2.92 -8.29 7.50
CA GLU A 47 3.17 -7.56 8.74
C GLU A 47 1.93 -6.76 9.14
N MET A 48 1.30 -6.10 8.18
CA MET A 48 0.08 -5.36 8.44
C MET A 48 -1.05 -6.30 8.85
N GLN A 49 -1.14 -7.47 8.18
CA GLN A 49 -2.14 -8.48 8.51
C GLN A 49 -1.97 -8.96 9.94
N LYS A 50 -0.75 -9.23 10.34
CA LYS A 50 -0.45 -9.69 11.68
C LYS A 50 -0.87 -8.65 12.73
N ASP A 51 -0.52 -7.39 12.49
CA ASP A 51 -0.86 -6.32 13.41
C ASP A 51 -2.37 -6.08 13.47
N TYR A 52 -3.04 -6.19 12.34
CA TYR A 52 -4.49 -6.03 12.30
C TYR A 52 -5.18 -7.14 13.10
N ALA A 53 -4.71 -8.36 12.95
CA ALA A 53 -5.28 -9.49 13.70
C ALA A 53 -5.05 -9.33 15.20
N ALA A 54 -3.93 -8.71 15.58
CA ALA A 54 -3.64 -8.49 16.99
C ALA A 54 -4.55 -7.42 17.58
N ASP A 55 -4.81 -6.33 16.86
CA ASP A 55 -5.72 -5.31 17.38
C ASP A 55 -6.21 -4.40 16.27
N TRP A 56 -7.28 -4.83 15.62
CA TRP A 56 -7.85 -4.13 14.48
C TRP A 56 -8.38 -2.74 14.82
N ARG A 57 -8.68 -2.49 16.05
CA ARG A 57 -9.32 -1.23 16.45
C ARG A 57 -8.45 -0.01 16.26
N TYR A 58 -7.14 -0.19 16.13
CA TYR A 58 -6.22 0.92 15.95
C TYR A 58 -6.00 1.29 14.48
N PHE A 59 -6.58 0.54 13.56
CA PHE A 59 -6.34 0.80 12.15
C PHE A 59 -7.26 1.87 11.59
N ARG A 60 -6.68 2.80 10.82
CA ARG A 60 -7.41 3.90 10.19
C ARG A 60 -7.00 4.00 8.74
N TRP A 61 -7.95 4.38 7.91
CA TRP A 61 -7.70 4.62 6.49
C TRP A 61 -8.02 6.08 6.18
N ASP A 62 -7.12 6.76 5.44
CA ASP A 62 -7.34 8.15 5.04
C ASP A 62 -6.86 8.39 3.63
N PRO A 63 -7.61 9.18 2.84
CA PRO A 63 -7.06 9.66 1.56
C PRO A 63 -5.99 10.69 1.84
N ILE A 64 -4.96 10.70 1.02
CA ILE A 64 -3.89 11.68 1.18
C ILE A 64 -3.98 12.72 0.08
N GLU A 65 -4.10 12.28 -1.16
CA GLU A 65 -4.05 13.18 -2.29
C GLU A 65 -4.79 12.58 -3.47
N PHE A 66 -5.58 13.38 -4.18
CA PHE A 66 -6.18 12.95 -5.43
C PHE A 66 -5.31 13.46 -6.56
N CYS A 67 -5.04 12.63 -7.54
CA CYS A 67 -4.21 12.99 -8.65
C CYS A 67 -4.55 12.17 -9.89
N PRO A 68 -4.14 12.64 -11.09
CA PRO A 68 -4.44 11.89 -12.31
C PRO A 68 -3.69 10.56 -12.34
N LEU A 69 -4.19 9.64 -13.13
CA LEU A 69 -3.58 8.33 -13.28
C LEU A 69 -2.09 8.41 -13.63
N SER A 70 -1.75 9.38 -14.45
CA SER A 70 -0.35 9.52 -14.88
C SER A 70 0.60 9.93 -13.77
N LYS A 71 0.07 10.38 -12.64
CA LYS A 71 0.90 10.83 -11.52
C LYS A 71 0.92 9.87 -10.36
N LEU A 72 0.19 8.78 -10.44
CA LEU A 72 0.05 7.88 -9.28
C LEU A 72 1.39 7.36 -8.77
N ASN A 73 2.25 6.88 -9.64
CA ASN A 73 3.52 6.34 -9.18
C ASN A 73 4.40 7.41 -8.55
N GLU A 74 4.47 8.54 -9.18
CA GLU A 74 5.27 9.65 -8.69
C GLU A 74 4.78 10.11 -7.32
N ARG A 75 3.46 10.25 -7.17
CA ARG A 75 2.92 10.74 -5.90
C ARG A 75 2.98 9.70 -4.80
N GLU A 76 2.80 8.45 -5.14
CA GLU A 76 2.94 7.40 -4.12
C GLU A 76 4.38 7.35 -3.61
N HIS A 77 5.35 7.42 -4.52
CA HIS A 77 6.76 7.44 -4.13
C HIS A 77 7.06 8.61 -3.19
N PHE A 78 6.54 9.79 -3.54
CA PHE A 78 6.70 10.98 -2.72
C PHE A 78 6.18 10.74 -1.30
N TRP A 79 4.97 10.17 -1.18
CA TRP A 79 4.36 9.99 0.12
C TRP A 79 4.99 8.87 0.93
N ILE A 80 5.51 7.83 0.27
CA ILE A 80 6.26 6.80 0.98
C ILE A 80 7.47 7.42 1.66
N GLN A 81 8.18 8.30 0.98
CA GLN A 81 9.31 8.99 1.55
C GLN A 81 8.88 9.95 2.66
N GLU A 82 7.87 10.76 2.36
CA GLU A 82 7.44 11.79 3.27
C GLU A 82 6.93 11.21 4.59
N LEU A 83 6.22 10.09 4.53
CA LEU A 83 5.66 9.46 5.71
C LEU A 83 6.54 8.37 6.29
N ASN A 84 7.70 8.14 5.68
CA ASN A 84 8.65 7.13 6.15
C ASN A 84 7.98 5.77 6.33
N SER A 85 7.25 5.34 5.30
CA SER A 85 6.43 4.15 5.43
C SER A 85 7.08 2.85 4.97
N MET A 86 8.36 2.90 4.55
CA MET A 86 9.07 1.69 4.17
C MET A 86 9.42 0.87 5.41
N ALA A 87 9.35 -0.46 5.26
CA ALA A 87 9.75 -1.34 6.33
C ALA A 87 11.21 -1.12 6.68
N PRO A 88 11.60 -1.23 7.94
CA PRO A 88 10.80 -1.66 9.08
C PRO A 88 10.03 -0.54 9.77
N HIS A 89 10.17 0.71 9.33
CA HIS A 89 9.52 1.85 9.95
C HIS A 89 8.02 1.85 9.69
N GLY A 90 7.60 1.34 8.53
CA GLY A 90 6.20 1.23 8.17
C GLY A 90 5.93 -0.09 7.48
N TYR A 91 4.80 -0.16 6.77
CA TYR A 91 4.38 -1.42 6.16
C TYR A 91 4.77 -1.58 4.70
N ASN A 92 5.23 -0.53 4.03
CA ASN A 92 5.59 -0.65 2.63
C ASN A 92 6.84 -1.50 2.45
N LEU A 93 6.80 -2.41 1.50
CA LEU A 93 7.91 -3.31 1.24
C LEU A 93 8.76 -2.90 0.06
N ASP A 94 8.16 -2.14 -0.83
CA ASP A 94 8.83 -1.67 -2.04
C ASP A 94 8.55 -0.23 -2.30
N TRP A 95 9.53 0.43 -2.87
CA TRP A 95 9.28 1.71 -3.51
C TRP A 95 8.40 1.45 -4.71
N VAL A 96 7.64 2.46 -5.09
CA VAL A 96 6.71 2.31 -6.19
C VAL A 96 7.42 1.83 -7.42
N PRO A 97 6.92 0.79 -8.01
CA PRO A 97 7.51 0.31 -9.22
C PRO A 97 7.17 1.23 -10.36
N TYR A 98 8.19 1.80 -10.92
CA TYR A 98 7.95 2.38 -12.13
C TYR A 98 7.46 1.40 -13.09
N ALA A 99 7.73 0.17 -12.85
CA ALA A 99 7.60 -0.84 -13.85
C ALA A 99 6.33 -1.60 -13.82
N ARG A 100 5.28 -1.04 -13.42
CA ARG A 100 4.00 -1.70 -13.57
C ARG A 100 3.51 -1.58 -14.98
N LYS A 101 4.41 -1.71 -15.93
CA LYS A 101 4.04 -1.53 -17.32
C LYS A 101 3.64 -2.83 -17.96
N THR A 102 4.28 -3.91 -17.58
CA THR A 102 3.98 -5.20 -18.15
C THR A 102 3.95 -6.25 -17.06
N LYS A 103 3.23 -7.32 -17.35
CA LYS A 103 3.16 -8.44 -16.47
C LYS A 103 4.51 -9.11 -16.28
N ALA A 104 5.29 -9.15 -17.36
CA ALA A 104 6.62 -9.74 -17.32
C ALA A 104 7.53 -9.00 -16.38
N GLU A 105 7.47 -7.68 -16.41
CA GLU A 105 8.29 -6.87 -15.52
C GLU A 105 7.92 -7.06 -14.07
N LEU A 106 6.62 -7.14 -13.80
CA LEU A 106 6.17 -7.38 -12.45
C LEU A 106 6.63 -8.73 -11.94
N GLN A 107 6.58 -9.75 -12.77
CA GLN A 107 7.03 -11.06 -12.38
C GLN A 107 8.53 -11.10 -12.13
N LYS A 108 9.28 -10.42 -12.96
CA LYS A 108 10.71 -10.32 -12.79
C LYS A 108 11.05 -9.69 -11.45
N ARG A 109 10.38 -8.61 -11.10
CA ARG A 109 10.61 -7.95 -9.82
C ARG A 109 10.25 -8.85 -8.65
N ARG A 110 9.15 -9.58 -8.75
CA ARG A 110 8.75 -10.50 -7.69
C ARG A 110 9.78 -11.59 -7.49
N ARG A 111 10.34 -12.11 -8.58
CA ARG A 111 11.35 -13.15 -8.47
C ARG A 111 12.60 -12.64 -7.77
N VAL A 112 13.01 -11.43 -8.11
CA VAL A 112 14.17 -10.84 -7.46
C VAL A 112 13.92 -10.67 -5.97
N LYS A 113 12.76 -10.14 -5.60
CA LYS A 113 12.41 -9.98 -4.21
C LYS A 113 12.38 -11.31 -3.47
N HIS A 114 11.74 -12.29 -4.07
CA HIS A 114 11.64 -13.60 -3.46
C HIS A 114 13.01 -14.20 -3.24
N TYR A 115 13.86 -14.10 -4.25
CA TYR A 115 15.22 -14.59 -4.15
C TYR A 115 15.95 -13.97 -2.97
N HIS A 116 15.84 -12.66 -2.80
CA HIS A 116 16.49 -11.97 -1.69
C HIS A 116 15.93 -12.40 -0.34
N LYS A 117 14.64 -12.66 -0.29
CA LYS A 117 14.01 -13.08 0.96
C LYS A 117 14.46 -14.44 1.43
N THR A 118 14.85 -15.29 0.52
CA THR A 118 15.24 -16.64 0.89
C THR A 118 16.67 -16.73 1.36
N ARG A 119 17.40 -15.66 1.35
CA ARG A 119 18.76 -15.64 1.84
C ARG A 119 18.84 -15.09 3.26
#